data_09b800c2b8bdd4c51851dd9d663a3432
#
_entry.id   09b800c2b8bdd4c51851dd9d663a3432
#
_cell.length_a   1.000
_cell.length_b   1.000
_cell.length_c   1.000
_cell.angle_alpha   90.00
_cell.angle_beta   90.00
_cell.angle_gamma   90.00
#
_symmetry.space_group_name_H-M   'P 1'
#
loop_
_entity.id
_entity.type
_entity.pdbx_description
1 polymer ?
#
loop_
_entity_poly.entity_id
_entity_poly.type
_entity_poly.pdbx_seq_one_letter_code
_entity_poly.pdbx_strand_id
1 'polypeptide(L)'
;MSNYGLQLLYALMNRRADWACERVFAPYPDMEKALRKRNLPLYSLETFSPLSEFDVLGFTLQYELTYTNVLTMLDLGGIPLHSADRTMNDPLVIAGGPSAANPEPMSDFIDLFIIGDGEEALPAVCDFWLEMKQQYGDGRRQTADGSQKFRRQALLEAARKFPFVAAPQFYSVQYDSNGRPMRPRPNETGVPEIVQPARIDDLDTYEPPILRIVPTIECVQDRVTIEIMRGCPGRCKFCVSSVLKRPTRCRSPENIARIAKESCLATGSDEVSLLSLSTSDYPKFEELMAQLRENLTPLNVSVSVPSLRVNHQLCEVMQQLTTERTSGLTLAPEAARDEMRRRIGKPITNEHLLAGCESAFTNGFNRVKMYFMCGFPEETNDDIDGIIELAHTISRLGRKIWGKSVTVIANVSNFVPKPHTPWERLGMATQGYFLNAHDELKLRSKRTGIALKYHDLETSLLEALLCRGDRRLGRTIERAWRLGARLDSWSDYFRGDCWEEAIAETDVNVNQIVHEAVPDNAELVWEYVRF
;
A
#
# COMPACT_ATOMS: atom_id res chain seq x y z
N MET A 1 10.06 9.05 0.90
CA MET A 1 11.45 8.56 0.82
C MET A 1 11.62 7.13 1.35
N SER A 2 10.84 6.71 2.34
CA SER A 2 10.99 5.37 2.96
C SER A 2 10.29 4.22 2.23
N ASN A 3 9.63 4.47 1.08
CA ASN A 3 8.97 3.39 0.31
C ASN A 3 10.02 2.54 -0.41
N TYR A 4 10.14 1.28 0.01
CA TYR A 4 11.12 0.33 -0.53
C TYR A 4 10.92 0.06 -2.04
N GLY A 5 9.67 -0.10 -2.48
CA GLY A 5 9.37 -0.33 -3.91
C GLY A 5 9.81 0.84 -4.78
N LEU A 6 9.58 2.08 -4.32
CA LEU A 6 10.05 3.27 -5.03
C LEU A 6 11.59 3.31 -5.13
N GLN A 7 12.30 2.99 -4.04
CA GLN A 7 13.77 2.94 -4.03
C GLN A 7 14.32 1.88 -4.99
N LEU A 8 13.68 0.71 -5.00
CA LEU A 8 14.06 -0.40 -5.88
C LEU A 8 13.89 -0.03 -7.36
N LEU A 9 12.70 0.49 -7.72
CA LEU A 9 12.41 0.87 -9.11
C LEU A 9 13.27 2.06 -9.56
N TYR A 10 13.45 3.06 -8.72
CA TYR A 10 14.35 4.19 -8.98
C TYR A 10 15.78 3.71 -9.30
N ALA A 11 16.32 2.82 -8.47
CA ALA A 11 17.67 2.29 -8.70
C ALA A 11 17.74 1.42 -9.95
N LEU A 12 16.72 0.60 -10.20
CA LEU A 12 16.65 -0.28 -11.36
C LEU A 12 16.65 0.54 -12.67
N MET A 13 15.82 1.58 -12.74
CA MET A 13 15.71 2.44 -13.92
C MET A 13 17.03 3.18 -14.17
N ASN A 14 17.69 3.67 -13.13
CA ASN A 14 18.97 4.39 -13.24
C ASN A 14 20.20 3.49 -13.44
N ARG A 15 20.06 2.15 -13.49
CA ARG A 15 21.13 1.25 -13.94
C ARG A 15 21.40 1.37 -15.44
N ARG A 16 20.43 1.83 -16.19
CA ARG A 16 20.55 2.07 -17.64
C ARG A 16 21.18 3.43 -17.89
N ALA A 17 22.24 3.47 -18.68
CA ALA A 17 22.98 4.69 -19.00
C ALA A 17 22.22 5.68 -19.92
N ASP A 18 21.18 5.19 -20.62
CA ASP A 18 20.34 5.94 -21.54
C ASP A 18 19.06 6.48 -20.88
N TRP A 19 18.84 6.23 -19.58
CA TRP A 19 17.68 6.67 -18.82
C TRP A 19 18.07 7.58 -17.65
N ALA A 20 17.16 8.50 -17.32
CA ALA A 20 17.21 9.28 -16.09
C ALA A 20 15.86 9.13 -15.37
N CYS A 21 15.87 8.45 -14.24
CA CYS A 21 14.71 8.35 -13.36
C CYS A 21 14.90 9.31 -12.19
N GLU A 22 13.95 10.21 -12.00
CA GLU A 22 13.99 11.22 -10.96
C GLU A 22 12.76 11.12 -10.06
N ARG A 23 12.87 11.65 -8.84
CA ARG A 23 11.82 11.54 -7.84
C ARG A 23 11.08 12.84 -7.65
N VAL A 24 9.80 12.72 -7.41
CA VAL A 24 8.95 13.83 -6.99
C VAL A 24 7.98 13.34 -5.91
N PHE A 25 7.61 14.19 -4.98
CA PHE A 25 6.62 13.90 -3.95
C PHE A 25 5.52 14.94 -3.98
N ALA A 26 4.31 14.54 -3.56
CA ALA A 26 3.22 15.50 -3.39
C ALA A 26 3.65 16.60 -2.41
N PRO A 27 3.58 17.88 -2.81
CA PRO A 27 3.98 18.98 -1.95
C PRO A 27 3.01 19.16 -0.78
N TYR A 28 3.54 19.61 0.35
CA TYR A 28 2.68 20.11 1.43
C TYR A 28 1.99 21.41 1.01
N PRO A 29 0.89 21.81 1.68
CA PRO A 29 0.08 22.98 1.27
C PRO A 29 0.84 24.30 1.22
N ASP A 30 1.85 24.48 2.06
CA ASP A 30 2.72 25.66 2.05
C ASP A 30 3.58 25.73 0.76
N MET A 31 4.15 24.60 0.33
CA MET A 31 4.89 24.50 -0.91
C MET A 31 3.95 24.63 -2.13
N GLU A 32 2.78 23.96 -2.12
CA GLU A 32 1.77 24.13 -3.18
C GLU A 32 1.42 25.61 -3.36
N LYS A 33 1.11 26.29 -2.26
CA LYS A 33 0.80 27.74 -2.25
C LYS A 33 1.97 28.58 -2.78
N ALA A 34 3.20 28.23 -2.43
CA ALA A 34 4.38 28.95 -2.88
C ALA A 34 4.62 28.77 -4.39
N LEU A 35 4.44 27.56 -4.93
CA LEU A 35 4.55 27.28 -6.36
C LEU A 35 3.49 28.04 -7.15
N ARG A 36 2.21 27.96 -6.74
CA ARG A 36 1.10 28.68 -7.39
C ARG A 36 1.31 30.19 -7.37
N LYS A 37 1.72 30.77 -6.23
CA LYS A 37 1.97 32.20 -6.10
C LYS A 37 3.06 32.71 -7.04
N ARG A 38 4.07 31.88 -7.31
CA ARG A 38 5.21 32.24 -8.18
C ARG A 38 5.03 31.78 -9.64
N ASN A 39 3.93 31.11 -9.94
CA ASN A 39 3.67 30.46 -11.23
C ASN A 39 4.82 29.52 -11.65
N LEU A 40 5.32 28.73 -10.68
CA LEU A 40 6.36 27.72 -10.90
C LEU A 40 5.72 26.35 -11.00
N PRO A 41 6.14 25.51 -11.97
CA PRO A 41 5.67 24.13 -12.04
C PRO A 41 6.25 23.29 -10.90
N LEU A 42 5.61 22.16 -10.60
CA LEU A 42 6.21 21.13 -9.75
C LEU A 42 7.38 20.48 -10.50
N TYR A 43 8.45 20.24 -9.80
CA TYR A 43 9.72 19.76 -10.36
C TYR A 43 10.28 18.57 -9.59
N SER A 44 11.16 17.82 -10.24
CA SER A 44 11.89 16.68 -9.67
C SER A 44 12.93 17.13 -8.63
N LEU A 45 13.38 16.20 -7.80
CA LEU A 45 14.34 16.47 -6.72
C LEU A 45 15.80 16.46 -7.17
N GLU A 46 16.12 15.74 -8.25
CA GLU A 46 17.50 15.55 -8.69
C GLU A 46 17.99 16.73 -9.56
N THR A 47 17.26 17.03 -10.62
CA THR A 47 17.67 18.08 -11.57
C THR A 47 16.82 19.35 -11.52
N PHE A 48 15.74 19.33 -10.72
CA PHE A 48 14.73 20.40 -10.66
C PHE A 48 14.00 20.62 -12.00
N SER A 49 13.92 19.58 -12.83
CA SER A 49 13.20 19.62 -14.10
C SER A 49 11.68 19.60 -13.88
N PRO A 50 10.90 20.43 -14.61
CA PRO A 50 9.45 20.40 -14.60
C PRO A 50 8.91 19.01 -14.97
N LEU A 51 7.81 18.57 -14.35
CA LEU A 51 7.24 17.23 -14.62
C LEU A 51 6.81 17.06 -16.08
N SER A 52 6.41 18.12 -16.75
CA SER A 52 6.02 18.09 -18.17
C SER A 52 7.18 17.82 -19.15
N GLU A 53 8.43 17.91 -18.70
CA GLU A 53 9.61 17.64 -19.54
C GLU A 53 10.02 16.15 -19.56
N PHE A 54 9.41 15.33 -18.70
CA PHE A 54 9.67 13.88 -18.66
C PHE A 54 8.87 13.14 -19.74
N ASP A 55 9.40 12.00 -20.20
CA ASP A 55 8.70 11.13 -21.15
C ASP A 55 7.61 10.30 -20.48
N VAL A 56 7.82 9.92 -19.21
CA VAL A 56 6.94 9.09 -18.40
C VAL A 56 6.86 9.64 -16.98
N LEU A 57 5.65 9.72 -16.46
CA LEU A 57 5.37 10.05 -15.06
C LEU A 57 4.71 8.86 -14.37
N GLY A 58 5.41 8.24 -13.40
CA GLY A 58 4.95 7.06 -12.68
C GLY A 58 4.46 7.35 -11.27
N PHE A 59 3.24 6.95 -10.96
CA PHE A 59 2.65 7.04 -9.62
C PHE A 59 2.63 5.69 -8.92
N THR A 60 3.04 5.66 -7.64
CA THR A 60 2.86 4.50 -6.78
C THR A 60 1.63 4.68 -5.91
N LEU A 61 0.52 4.00 -6.25
CA LEU A 61 -0.74 4.06 -5.53
C LEU A 61 -0.72 3.05 -4.39
N GLN A 62 -0.17 3.45 -3.25
CA GLN A 62 -0.04 2.58 -2.08
C GLN A 62 -1.33 2.53 -1.25
N TYR A 63 -2.15 3.58 -1.35
CA TYR A 63 -3.34 3.77 -0.55
C TYR A 63 -4.33 4.70 -1.27
N GLU A 64 -5.60 4.41 -1.21
CA GLU A 64 -6.64 5.12 -1.96
C GLU A 64 -6.75 6.61 -1.55
N LEU A 65 -6.50 6.93 -0.27
CA LEU A 65 -6.51 8.31 0.22
C LEU A 65 -5.35 9.19 -0.31
N THR A 66 -4.64 8.71 -1.32
CA THR A 66 -3.62 9.50 -2.04
C THR A 66 -4.08 9.98 -3.41
N TYR A 67 -5.32 9.68 -3.81
CA TYR A 67 -5.80 9.99 -5.16
C TYR A 67 -5.85 11.49 -5.46
N THR A 68 -6.28 12.32 -4.50
CA THR A 68 -6.25 13.79 -4.66
C THR A 68 -4.83 14.35 -4.82
N ASN A 69 -3.82 13.67 -4.26
CA ASN A 69 -2.42 14.07 -4.42
C ASN A 69 -1.93 13.86 -5.87
N VAL A 70 -2.42 12.81 -6.56
CA VAL A 70 -2.13 12.59 -7.97
C VAL A 70 -2.61 13.78 -8.81
N LEU A 71 -3.85 14.23 -8.58
CA LEU A 71 -4.42 15.38 -9.29
C LEU A 71 -3.63 16.66 -8.99
N THR A 72 -3.23 16.87 -7.74
CA THR A 72 -2.40 18.00 -7.33
C THR A 72 -1.06 18.01 -8.07
N MET A 73 -0.42 16.85 -8.20
CA MET A 73 0.87 16.73 -8.86
C MET A 73 0.77 16.92 -10.38
N LEU A 74 -0.29 16.40 -11.01
CA LEU A 74 -0.57 16.62 -12.44
C LEU A 74 -0.81 18.11 -12.72
N ASP A 75 -1.68 18.75 -11.95
CA ASP A 75 -2.03 20.16 -12.12
C ASP A 75 -0.81 21.08 -11.91
N LEU A 76 -0.08 20.91 -10.83
CA LEU A 76 1.15 21.67 -10.58
C LEU A 76 2.27 21.36 -11.58
N GLY A 77 2.27 20.16 -12.14
CA GLY A 77 3.21 19.76 -13.21
C GLY A 77 2.85 20.32 -14.58
N GLY A 78 1.70 21.01 -14.72
CA GLY A 78 1.21 21.51 -16.00
C GLY A 78 0.78 20.41 -16.98
N ILE A 79 0.39 19.24 -16.45
CA ILE A 79 -0.04 18.07 -17.23
C ILE A 79 -1.58 18.02 -17.21
N PRO A 80 -2.26 17.84 -18.35
CA PRO A 80 -3.71 17.72 -18.38
C PRO A 80 -4.20 16.62 -17.43
N LEU A 81 -5.20 16.92 -16.59
CA LEU A 81 -5.72 15.98 -15.59
C LEU A 81 -6.26 14.71 -16.26
N HIS A 82 -7.12 14.90 -17.26
CA HIS A 82 -7.75 13.78 -17.93
C HIS A 82 -6.84 13.15 -18.98
N SER A 83 -6.74 11.84 -18.98
CA SER A 83 -5.98 11.06 -19.97
C SER A 83 -6.43 11.37 -21.41
N ALA A 84 -7.72 11.63 -21.62
CA ALA A 84 -8.31 11.94 -22.91
C ALA A 84 -7.82 13.28 -23.51
N ASP A 85 -7.38 14.21 -22.66
CA ASP A 85 -6.93 15.55 -23.09
C ASP A 85 -5.43 15.59 -23.45
N ARG A 86 -4.67 14.51 -23.15
CA ARG A 86 -3.23 14.43 -23.38
C ARG A 86 -2.90 14.12 -24.82
N THR A 87 -1.77 14.64 -25.26
CA THR A 87 -1.18 14.45 -26.59
C THR A 87 0.15 13.68 -26.48
N MET A 88 0.82 13.39 -27.60
CA MET A 88 2.17 12.81 -27.59
C MET A 88 3.24 13.74 -27.00
N ASN A 89 2.95 15.01 -26.84
CA ASN A 89 3.86 15.98 -26.22
C ASN A 89 3.82 15.93 -24.69
N ASP A 90 2.75 15.34 -24.14
CA ASP A 90 2.61 15.18 -22.70
C ASP A 90 3.26 13.87 -22.23
N PRO A 91 3.73 13.78 -20.98
CA PRO A 91 4.22 12.54 -20.41
C PRO A 91 3.19 11.40 -20.49
N LEU A 92 3.65 10.17 -20.64
CA LEU A 92 2.82 9.00 -20.34
C LEU A 92 2.59 8.95 -18.82
N VAL A 93 1.36 8.99 -18.40
CA VAL A 93 1.01 8.89 -16.97
C VAL A 93 0.63 7.46 -16.63
N ILE A 94 1.49 6.79 -15.85
CA ILE A 94 1.29 5.41 -15.42
C ILE A 94 1.11 5.32 -13.92
N ALA A 95 0.41 4.29 -13.47
CA ALA A 95 0.27 3.98 -12.06
C ALA A 95 0.48 2.50 -11.77
N GLY A 96 0.97 2.22 -10.57
CA GLY A 96 1.11 0.87 -10.05
C GLY A 96 0.93 0.86 -8.53
N GLY A 97 1.10 -0.29 -7.90
CA GLY A 97 0.94 -0.44 -6.45
C GLY A 97 -0.37 -1.12 -6.06
N PRO A 98 -0.62 -1.34 -4.76
CA PRO A 98 -1.76 -2.11 -4.28
C PRO A 98 -3.13 -1.57 -4.71
N SER A 99 -3.32 -0.24 -4.72
CA SER A 99 -4.61 0.35 -5.10
C SER A 99 -4.88 0.31 -6.61
N ALA A 100 -3.86 0.00 -7.44
CA ALA A 100 -4.06 -0.30 -8.85
C ALA A 100 -4.82 -1.63 -9.10
N ALA A 101 -5.07 -2.42 -8.07
CA ALA A 101 -5.90 -3.62 -8.13
C ALA A 101 -7.37 -3.32 -8.51
N ASN A 102 -7.86 -2.10 -8.20
CA ASN A 102 -9.08 -1.54 -8.76
C ASN A 102 -8.74 -0.24 -9.51
N PRO A 103 -8.50 -0.28 -10.83
CA PRO A 103 -8.12 0.91 -11.59
C PRO A 103 -9.26 1.92 -11.78
N GLU A 104 -10.50 1.49 -11.63
CA GLU A 104 -11.68 2.22 -12.10
C GLU A 104 -11.86 3.62 -11.48
N PRO A 105 -11.66 3.85 -10.16
CA PRO A 105 -11.81 5.20 -9.60
C PRO A 105 -10.86 6.25 -10.18
N MET A 106 -9.69 5.81 -10.68
CA MET A 106 -8.67 6.68 -11.25
C MET A 106 -8.57 6.60 -12.78
N SER A 107 -9.54 5.93 -13.42
CA SER A 107 -9.54 5.64 -14.87
C SER A 107 -9.46 6.87 -15.77
N ASP A 108 -10.01 8.00 -15.33
CA ASP A 108 -10.00 9.25 -16.10
C ASP A 108 -8.64 9.95 -16.08
N PHE A 109 -7.79 9.67 -15.08
CA PHE A 109 -6.57 10.42 -14.80
C PHE A 109 -5.29 9.69 -15.17
N ILE A 110 -5.32 8.37 -15.24
CA ILE A 110 -4.16 7.50 -15.50
C ILE A 110 -4.28 6.89 -16.90
N ASP A 111 -3.21 6.95 -17.68
CA ASP A 111 -3.21 6.38 -19.04
C ASP A 111 -3.14 4.84 -19.00
N LEU A 112 -2.24 4.29 -18.18
CA LEU A 112 -2.01 2.86 -18.04
C LEU A 112 -1.75 2.49 -16.58
N PHE A 113 -2.33 1.39 -16.12
CA PHE A 113 -2.01 0.78 -14.84
C PHE A 113 -1.15 -0.45 -15.05
N ILE A 114 -0.01 -0.52 -14.36
CA ILE A 114 0.86 -1.69 -14.33
C ILE A 114 0.48 -2.54 -13.13
N ILE A 115 -0.06 -3.71 -13.39
CA ILE A 115 -0.56 -4.62 -12.36
C ILE A 115 0.53 -5.63 -11.99
N GLY A 116 0.84 -5.75 -10.70
CA GLY A 116 1.81 -6.74 -10.19
C GLY A 116 3.18 -6.18 -9.82
N ASP A 117 4.23 -6.94 -10.12
CA ASP A 117 5.61 -6.57 -9.83
C ASP A 117 6.16 -5.66 -10.93
N GLY A 118 6.85 -4.59 -10.54
CA GLY A 118 7.27 -3.54 -11.46
C GLY A 118 8.65 -3.73 -12.08
N GLU A 119 9.46 -4.67 -11.59
CA GLU A 119 10.87 -4.76 -11.92
C GLU A 119 11.15 -5.01 -13.41
N GLU A 120 10.33 -5.84 -14.06
CA GLU A 120 10.39 -6.09 -15.51
C GLU A 120 9.32 -5.29 -16.25
N ALA A 121 8.14 -5.17 -15.66
CA ALA A 121 7.00 -4.57 -16.31
C ALA A 121 7.17 -3.08 -16.58
N LEU A 122 7.73 -2.33 -15.61
CA LEU A 122 7.93 -0.89 -15.76
C LEU A 122 8.94 -0.57 -16.87
N PRO A 123 10.16 -1.15 -16.90
CA PRO A 123 11.09 -0.95 -18.01
C PRO A 123 10.48 -1.30 -19.38
N ALA A 124 9.77 -2.41 -19.48
CA ALA A 124 9.18 -2.84 -20.75
C ALA A 124 8.14 -1.85 -21.30
N VAL A 125 7.30 -1.28 -20.42
CA VAL A 125 6.33 -0.24 -20.82
C VAL A 125 7.04 1.06 -21.20
N CYS A 126 8.08 1.44 -20.47
CA CYS A 126 8.85 2.64 -20.78
C CYS A 126 9.59 2.54 -22.13
N ASP A 127 10.27 1.41 -22.39
CA ASP A 127 10.92 1.18 -23.70
C ASP A 127 9.92 1.26 -24.84
N PHE A 128 8.78 0.57 -24.70
CA PHE A 128 7.71 0.62 -25.70
C PHE A 128 7.21 2.05 -25.95
N TRP A 129 7.02 2.85 -24.89
CA TRP A 129 6.56 4.23 -25.02
C TRP A 129 7.59 5.12 -25.74
N LEU A 130 8.87 4.94 -25.44
CA LEU A 130 9.95 5.68 -26.10
C LEU A 130 10.04 5.32 -27.60
N GLU A 131 9.86 4.05 -27.96
CA GLU A 131 9.74 3.61 -29.35
C GLU A 131 8.57 4.31 -30.06
N MET A 132 7.41 4.40 -29.43
CA MET A 132 6.24 5.10 -29.97
C MET A 132 6.51 6.61 -30.13
N LYS A 133 7.18 7.26 -29.16
CA LYS A 133 7.57 8.67 -29.28
C LYS A 133 8.54 8.91 -30.44
N GLN A 134 9.49 8.03 -30.66
CA GLN A 134 10.41 8.11 -31.80
C GLN A 134 9.67 7.99 -33.13
N GLN A 135 8.78 7.00 -33.28
CA GLN A 135 7.97 6.86 -34.48
C GLN A 135 7.07 8.08 -34.76
N TYR A 136 6.54 8.70 -33.70
CA TYR A 136 5.76 9.93 -33.81
C TYR A 136 6.63 11.12 -34.25
N GLY A 137 7.85 11.26 -33.68
CA GLY A 137 8.80 12.34 -34.00
C GLY A 137 9.33 12.29 -35.44
N ASP A 138 9.50 11.08 -35.98
CA ASP A 138 9.90 10.86 -37.38
C ASP A 138 8.77 11.14 -38.38
N GLY A 139 7.53 11.18 -37.89
CA GLY A 139 6.32 11.44 -38.67
C GLY A 139 5.87 12.89 -38.64
N ARG A 140 6.46 13.75 -39.46
CA ARG A 140 6.06 15.14 -39.82
C ARG A 140 4.99 15.83 -38.95
N ARG A 141 5.15 17.11 -38.62
CA ARG A 141 4.29 18.03 -37.85
C ARG A 141 2.79 17.65 -37.91
N GLN A 142 2.33 16.94 -36.91
CA GLN A 142 0.92 16.59 -36.81
C GLN A 142 0.17 17.71 -36.06
N THR A 143 -1.11 17.89 -36.42
CA THR A 143 -2.03 18.75 -35.68
C THR A 143 -2.28 18.18 -34.28
N ALA A 144 -2.81 18.97 -33.35
CA ALA A 144 -3.15 18.50 -32.01
C ALA A 144 -4.07 17.27 -32.05
N ASP A 145 -5.07 17.26 -32.94
CA ASP A 145 -5.97 16.12 -33.16
C ASP A 145 -5.21 14.86 -33.67
N GLY A 146 -4.26 15.03 -34.59
CA GLY A 146 -3.39 13.93 -35.03
C GLY A 146 -2.52 13.38 -33.91
N SER A 147 -2.02 14.24 -33.02
CA SER A 147 -1.24 13.87 -31.86
C SER A 147 -2.03 13.07 -30.82
N GLN A 148 -3.27 13.45 -30.53
CA GLN A 148 -4.16 12.68 -29.64
C GLN A 148 -4.53 11.32 -30.25
N LYS A 149 -4.82 11.25 -31.55
CA LYS A 149 -5.12 9.98 -32.23
C LYS A 149 -3.93 9.02 -32.19
N PHE A 150 -2.73 9.52 -32.41
CA PHE A 150 -1.53 8.70 -32.33
C PHE A 150 -1.28 8.20 -30.89
N ARG A 151 -1.44 9.09 -29.89
CA ARG A 151 -1.36 8.70 -28.48
C ARG A 151 -2.35 7.58 -28.15
N ARG A 152 -3.62 7.75 -28.53
CA ARG A 152 -4.65 6.73 -28.32
C ARG A 152 -4.27 5.40 -28.96
N GLN A 153 -3.72 5.42 -30.18
CA GLN A 153 -3.25 4.22 -30.87
C GLN A 153 -2.08 3.56 -30.12
N ALA A 154 -1.09 4.33 -29.66
CA ALA A 154 0.04 3.82 -28.89
C ALA A 154 -0.42 3.19 -27.56
N LEU A 155 -1.38 3.82 -26.86
CA LEU A 155 -1.96 3.26 -25.63
C LEU A 155 -2.74 1.95 -25.91
N LEU A 156 -3.44 1.87 -27.03
CA LEU A 156 -4.15 0.66 -27.46
C LEU A 156 -3.16 -0.49 -27.76
N GLU A 157 -2.06 -0.18 -28.42
CA GLU A 157 -1.01 -1.17 -28.70
C GLU A 157 -0.32 -1.64 -27.40
N ALA A 158 -0.09 -0.76 -26.44
CA ALA A 158 0.40 -1.14 -25.12
C ALA A 158 -0.57 -2.10 -24.41
N ALA A 159 -1.88 -1.80 -24.42
CA ALA A 159 -2.90 -2.65 -23.82
C ALA A 159 -3.00 -4.05 -24.47
N ARG A 160 -2.72 -4.14 -25.79
CA ARG A 160 -2.67 -5.41 -26.51
C ARG A 160 -1.39 -6.21 -26.27
N LYS A 161 -0.25 -5.50 -26.17
CA LYS A 161 1.08 -6.09 -26.07
C LYS A 161 1.36 -6.66 -24.66
N PHE A 162 0.91 -5.96 -23.63
CA PHE A 162 1.27 -6.28 -22.24
C PHE A 162 0.07 -6.82 -21.46
N PRO A 163 0.05 -8.13 -21.13
CA PRO A 163 -1.06 -8.75 -20.42
C PRO A 163 -1.24 -8.22 -18.99
N PHE A 164 -0.25 -7.52 -18.46
CA PHE A 164 -0.24 -6.91 -17.12
C PHE A 164 -0.60 -5.42 -17.12
N VAL A 165 -0.98 -4.87 -18.27
CA VAL A 165 -1.41 -3.48 -18.39
C VAL A 165 -2.93 -3.40 -18.41
N ALA A 166 -3.52 -2.69 -17.45
CA ALA A 166 -4.90 -2.25 -17.51
C ALA A 166 -4.95 -0.81 -18.08
N ALA A 167 -5.72 -0.65 -19.17
CA ALA A 167 -5.95 0.64 -19.82
C ALA A 167 -7.45 0.92 -19.85
N PRO A 168 -8.05 1.51 -18.79
CA PRO A 168 -9.50 1.59 -18.59
C PRO A 168 -10.28 2.25 -19.74
N GLN A 169 -9.65 3.16 -20.50
CA GLN A 169 -10.27 3.80 -21.67
C GLN A 169 -10.63 2.82 -22.80
N PHE A 170 -10.08 1.60 -22.78
CA PHE A 170 -10.42 0.54 -23.74
C PHE A 170 -11.36 -0.52 -23.19
N TYR A 171 -12.03 -0.20 -22.08
CA TYR A 171 -13.07 -1.04 -21.48
C TYR A 171 -14.33 -0.21 -21.26
N SER A 172 -15.47 -0.80 -21.57
CA SER A 172 -16.80 -0.25 -21.28
C SER A 172 -17.36 -0.88 -20.00
N VAL A 173 -17.98 -0.07 -19.15
CA VAL A 173 -18.68 -0.53 -17.95
C VAL A 173 -20.17 -0.41 -18.21
N GLN A 174 -20.89 -1.51 -18.01
CA GLN A 174 -22.35 -1.52 -17.96
C GLN A 174 -22.83 -1.51 -16.51
N TYR A 175 -24.06 -1.10 -16.31
CA TYR A 175 -24.69 -1.04 -14.99
C TYR A 175 -25.96 -1.88 -15.00
N ASP A 176 -26.20 -2.61 -13.92
CA ASP A 176 -27.43 -3.38 -13.74
C ASP A 176 -28.65 -2.46 -13.48
N SER A 177 -29.83 -3.06 -13.32
CA SER A 177 -31.08 -2.33 -13.03
C SER A 177 -31.06 -1.56 -11.70
N ASN A 178 -30.12 -1.88 -10.80
CA ASN A 178 -29.93 -1.22 -9.51
C ASN A 178 -28.81 -0.18 -9.55
N GLY A 179 -28.22 0.07 -10.72
CA GLY A 179 -27.09 1.00 -10.90
C GLY A 179 -25.75 0.47 -10.40
N ARG A 180 -25.62 -0.86 -10.13
CA ARG A 180 -24.34 -1.47 -9.76
C ARG A 180 -23.49 -1.66 -11.01
N PRO A 181 -22.18 -1.35 -10.94
CA PRO A 181 -21.28 -1.58 -12.05
C PRO A 181 -21.07 -3.08 -12.28
N MET A 182 -21.08 -3.47 -13.53
CA MET A 182 -20.69 -4.82 -13.97
C MET A 182 -19.19 -4.83 -14.29
N ARG A 183 -18.63 -6.02 -14.44
CA ARG A 183 -17.22 -6.18 -14.87
C ARG A 183 -16.98 -5.45 -16.19
N PRO A 184 -15.94 -4.59 -16.27
CA PRO A 184 -15.54 -3.93 -17.51
C PRO A 184 -15.24 -4.94 -18.63
N ARG A 185 -15.72 -4.63 -19.84
CA ARG A 185 -15.50 -5.45 -21.05
C ARG A 185 -14.69 -4.67 -22.07
N PRO A 186 -13.73 -5.31 -22.77
CA PRO A 186 -13.00 -4.65 -23.85
C PRO A 186 -13.94 -4.07 -24.90
N ASN A 187 -13.68 -2.85 -25.32
CA ASN A 187 -14.39 -2.17 -26.41
C ASN A 187 -13.55 -2.07 -27.68
N GLU A 188 -12.34 -2.65 -27.67
CA GLU A 188 -11.41 -2.71 -28.81
C GLU A 188 -10.91 -4.14 -29.00
N THR A 189 -10.80 -4.56 -30.26
CA THR A 189 -10.31 -5.90 -30.61
C THR A 189 -8.86 -6.10 -30.15
N GLY A 190 -8.56 -7.24 -29.55
CA GLY A 190 -7.23 -7.64 -29.11
C GLY A 190 -6.82 -7.11 -27.72
N VAL A 191 -7.64 -6.28 -27.09
CA VAL A 191 -7.48 -5.95 -25.67
C VAL A 191 -7.90 -7.15 -24.83
N PRO A 192 -7.11 -7.58 -23.81
CA PRO A 192 -7.43 -8.76 -23.03
C PRO A 192 -8.70 -8.58 -22.20
N GLU A 193 -9.55 -9.60 -22.11
CA GLU A 193 -10.71 -9.58 -21.20
C GLU A 193 -10.30 -9.57 -19.72
N ILE A 194 -9.16 -10.17 -19.42
CA ILE A 194 -8.59 -10.28 -18.07
C ILE A 194 -7.16 -9.83 -18.11
N VAL A 195 -6.85 -8.83 -17.29
CA VAL A 195 -5.50 -8.34 -17.04
C VAL A 195 -4.84 -9.24 -15.98
N GLN A 196 -3.67 -9.77 -16.28
CA GLN A 196 -2.91 -10.64 -15.39
C GLN A 196 -1.73 -9.87 -14.78
N PRO A 197 -1.40 -10.06 -13.49
CA PRO A 197 -0.28 -9.34 -12.88
C PRO A 197 1.06 -9.80 -13.44
N ALA A 198 1.96 -8.87 -13.67
CA ALA A 198 3.37 -9.16 -13.83
C ALA A 198 3.94 -9.78 -12.56
N ARG A 199 4.82 -10.76 -12.69
CA ARG A 199 5.46 -11.44 -11.55
C ARG A 199 6.91 -11.73 -11.88
N ILE A 200 7.77 -11.49 -10.92
CA ILE A 200 9.13 -12.01 -10.93
C ILE A 200 9.15 -13.31 -10.11
N ASP A 201 9.83 -14.32 -10.61
CA ASP A 201 9.88 -15.63 -9.93
C ASP A 201 10.97 -15.68 -8.87
N ASP A 202 12.09 -15.03 -9.10
CA ASP A 202 13.26 -15.02 -8.22
C ASP A 202 13.58 -13.59 -7.72
N LEU A 203 13.51 -13.39 -6.40
CA LEU A 203 13.86 -12.12 -5.77
C LEU A 203 15.38 -11.83 -5.82
N ASP A 204 16.22 -12.84 -5.94
CA ASP A 204 17.66 -12.65 -5.97
C ASP A 204 18.15 -12.02 -7.27
N THR A 205 17.37 -12.15 -8.35
CA THR A 205 17.66 -11.49 -9.64
C THR A 205 17.58 -9.95 -9.54
N TYR A 206 16.69 -9.42 -8.71
CA TYR A 206 16.47 -7.97 -8.58
C TYR A 206 16.90 -7.49 -7.20
N GLU A 207 18.17 -7.11 -7.11
CA GLU A 207 18.73 -6.61 -5.86
C GLU A 207 18.37 -5.14 -5.61
N PRO A 208 18.10 -4.78 -4.34
CA PRO A 208 17.99 -3.38 -3.97
C PRO A 208 19.33 -2.64 -4.15
N PRO A 209 19.31 -1.32 -4.26
CA PRO A 209 20.56 -0.56 -4.36
C PRO A 209 21.42 -0.75 -3.10
N ILE A 210 22.69 -1.08 -3.29
CA ILE A 210 23.69 -1.05 -2.22
C ILE A 210 23.99 0.41 -1.83
N LEU A 211 24.27 1.26 -2.83
CA LEU A 211 24.39 2.70 -2.67
C LEU A 211 23.01 3.32 -2.62
N ARG A 212 22.46 3.40 -1.42
CA ARG A 212 21.14 4.02 -1.19
C ARG A 212 21.26 5.52 -1.06
N ILE A 213 20.17 6.20 -1.38
CA ILE A 213 20.05 7.62 -1.07
C ILE A 213 19.88 7.76 0.44
N VAL A 214 20.87 8.39 1.07
CA VAL A 214 20.84 8.68 2.50
C VAL A 214 20.11 10.03 2.68
N PRO A 215 19.03 10.07 3.48
CA PRO A 215 18.30 11.30 3.71
C PRO A 215 19.15 12.29 4.53
N THR A 216 19.05 13.58 4.21
CA THR A 216 19.67 14.66 4.97
C THR A 216 18.76 15.25 6.05
N ILE A 217 17.52 14.75 6.11
CA ILE A 217 16.49 15.11 7.10
C ILE A 217 16.03 13.86 7.83
N GLU A 218 15.48 14.02 9.02
CA GLU A 218 14.88 12.91 9.76
C GLU A 218 13.76 12.25 8.97
N CYS A 219 13.85 10.93 8.80
CA CYS A 219 12.89 10.10 8.10
C CYS A 219 12.31 9.03 9.03
N VAL A 220 11.07 8.60 8.74
CA VAL A 220 10.38 7.56 9.52
C VAL A 220 11.16 6.24 9.57
N GLN A 221 11.92 5.94 8.52
CA GLN A 221 12.79 4.76 8.46
C GLN A 221 14.16 5.17 7.92
N ASP A 222 15.03 5.59 8.81
CA ASP A 222 16.44 5.90 8.53
C ASP A 222 17.31 4.67 8.85
N ARG A 223 17.20 3.65 8.00
CA ARG A 223 17.89 2.36 8.14
C ARG A 223 17.96 1.61 6.83
N VAL A 224 18.86 0.66 6.73
CA VAL A 224 18.93 -0.27 5.60
C VAL A 224 17.74 -1.24 5.66
N THR A 225 16.82 -1.16 4.71
CA THR A 225 15.68 -2.07 4.63
C THR A 225 15.91 -3.08 3.51
N ILE A 226 15.72 -4.37 3.80
CA ILE A 226 15.92 -5.46 2.82
C ILE A 226 14.66 -6.31 2.77
N GLU A 227 14.05 -6.42 1.59
CA GLU A 227 12.94 -7.36 1.36
C GLU A 227 13.49 -8.79 1.34
N ILE A 228 13.17 -9.55 2.39
CA ILE A 228 13.61 -10.95 2.53
C ILE A 228 12.62 -11.93 1.91
N MET A 229 11.33 -11.52 1.88
CA MET A 229 10.24 -12.35 1.39
C MET A 229 9.12 -11.48 0.85
N ARG A 230 8.65 -11.77 -0.34
CA ARG A 230 7.48 -11.15 -0.97
C ARG A 230 6.31 -12.14 -0.96
N GLY A 231 5.14 -11.64 -0.55
CA GLY A 231 3.97 -12.48 -0.28
C GLY A 231 3.89 -12.93 1.17
N CYS A 232 2.82 -13.65 1.48
CA CYS A 232 2.56 -14.20 2.81
C CYS A 232 1.89 -15.57 2.68
N PRO A 233 2.31 -16.61 3.41
CA PRO A 233 1.66 -17.91 3.40
C PRO A 233 0.29 -17.90 4.09
N GLY A 234 0.00 -16.85 4.86
CA GLY A 234 -1.29 -16.66 5.52
C GLY A 234 -2.44 -16.52 4.54
N ARG A 235 -3.64 -16.97 4.98
CA ARG A 235 -4.89 -16.91 4.20
C ARG A 235 -5.96 -16.08 4.90
N CYS A 236 -5.55 -14.97 5.51
CA CYS A 236 -6.48 -14.07 6.18
C CYS A 236 -7.49 -13.52 5.16
N LYS A 237 -8.80 -13.71 5.46
CA LYS A 237 -9.88 -13.41 4.49
C LYS A 237 -10.05 -11.93 4.17
N PHE A 238 -9.55 -11.05 5.02
CA PHE A 238 -9.59 -9.59 4.87
C PHE A 238 -8.36 -8.99 4.19
N CYS A 239 -7.27 -9.76 4.05
CA CYS A 239 -5.96 -9.20 3.73
C CYS A 239 -5.71 -9.16 2.21
N VAL A 240 -5.73 -7.97 1.63
CA VAL A 240 -5.44 -7.75 0.22
C VAL A 240 -3.99 -8.12 -0.14
N SER A 241 -3.02 -7.80 0.73
CA SER A 241 -1.60 -8.11 0.48
C SER A 241 -1.34 -9.61 0.35
N SER A 242 -2.10 -10.45 1.08
CA SER A 242 -1.98 -11.90 0.99
C SER A 242 -2.47 -12.46 -0.35
N VAL A 243 -3.25 -11.70 -1.11
CA VAL A 243 -3.71 -12.07 -2.45
C VAL A 243 -2.79 -11.49 -3.51
N LEU A 244 -2.58 -10.18 -3.50
CA LEU A 244 -1.86 -9.46 -4.55
C LEU A 244 -0.39 -9.91 -4.71
N LYS A 245 0.22 -10.41 -3.63
CA LYS A 245 1.64 -10.76 -3.60
C LYS A 245 1.93 -12.27 -3.65
N ARG A 246 0.95 -13.08 -4.04
CA ARG A 246 1.15 -14.53 -4.27
C ARG A 246 1.78 -14.81 -5.63
N PRO A 247 2.55 -15.94 -5.71
CA PRO A 247 3.01 -16.83 -4.65
C PRO A 247 4.03 -16.19 -3.72
N THR A 248 4.27 -16.81 -2.54
CA THR A 248 5.35 -16.38 -1.65
C THR A 248 6.71 -16.70 -2.28
N ARG A 249 7.60 -15.73 -2.31
CA ARG A 249 8.97 -15.83 -2.86
C ARG A 249 9.95 -15.30 -1.83
N CYS A 250 11.07 -15.99 -1.65
CA CYS A 250 12.08 -15.65 -0.66
C CYS A 250 13.41 -15.32 -1.34
N ARG A 251 14.11 -14.34 -0.82
CA ARG A 251 15.51 -14.07 -1.14
C ARG A 251 16.39 -15.05 -0.35
N SER A 252 17.53 -15.48 -0.90
CA SER A 252 18.46 -16.38 -0.20
C SER A 252 19.10 -15.71 1.03
N PRO A 253 19.39 -16.47 2.11
CA PRO A 253 20.06 -15.93 3.29
C PRO A 253 21.41 -15.30 2.97
N GLU A 254 22.19 -15.91 2.08
CA GLU A 254 23.50 -15.46 1.63
C GLU A 254 23.41 -14.07 0.98
N ASN A 255 22.43 -13.91 0.08
CA ASN A 255 22.24 -12.64 -0.62
C ASN A 255 21.73 -11.55 0.34
N ILE A 256 20.82 -11.89 1.26
CA ILE A 256 20.36 -10.94 2.30
C ILE A 256 21.54 -10.46 3.16
N ALA A 257 22.39 -11.40 3.64
CA ALA A 257 23.51 -11.07 4.51
C ALA A 257 24.57 -10.23 3.79
N ARG A 258 24.86 -10.55 2.52
CA ARG A 258 25.75 -9.77 1.66
C ARG A 258 25.23 -8.34 1.45
N ILE A 259 23.97 -8.21 1.00
CA ILE A 259 23.32 -6.89 0.79
C ILE A 259 23.32 -6.07 2.07
N ALA A 260 23.02 -6.69 3.22
CA ALA A 260 23.03 -6.03 4.52
C ALA A 260 24.40 -5.42 4.83
N LYS A 261 25.44 -6.25 4.75
CA LYS A 261 26.82 -5.82 5.03
C LYS A 261 27.29 -4.70 4.10
N GLU A 262 27.15 -4.92 2.79
CA GLU A 262 27.59 -3.96 1.77
C GLU A 262 26.83 -2.64 1.87
N SER A 263 25.51 -2.68 2.10
CA SER A 263 24.72 -1.46 2.26
C SER A 263 25.09 -0.67 3.53
N CYS A 264 25.32 -1.34 4.66
CA CYS A 264 25.75 -0.68 5.88
C CYS A 264 27.13 -0.03 5.74
N LEU A 265 28.08 -0.72 5.09
CA LEU A 265 29.41 -0.17 4.80
C LEU A 265 29.34 1.04 3.85
N ALA A 266 28.42 1.01 2.87
CA ALA A 266 28.26 2.08 1.89
C ALA A 266 27.52 3.30 2.45
N THR A 267 26.60 3.13 3.41
CA THR A 267 25.74 4.20 3.92
C THR A 267 26.11 4.68 5.33
N GLY A 268 26.87 3.90 6.09
CA GLY A 268 27.15 4.15 7.50
C GLY A 268 25.95 3.86 8.43
N SER A 269 24.91 3.17 7.95
CA SER A 269 23.74 2.81 8.78
C SER A 269 24.12 1.80 9.86
N ASP A 270 23.62 2.00 11.07
CA ASP A 270 23.81 1.12 12.23
C ASP A 270 22.60 0.18 12.48
N GLU A 271 21.62 0.20 11.60
CA GLU A 271 20.44 -0.67 11.66
C GLU A 271 20.07 -1.28 10.30
N VAL A 272 19.79 -2.58 10.30
CA VAL A 272 19.16 -3.32 9.18
C VAL A 272 17.77 -3.76 9.57
N SER A 273 16.78 -3.50 8.72
CA SER A 273 15.40 -3.93 8.89
C SER A 273 15.02 -5.00 7.86
N LEU A 274 14.53 -6.14 8.31
CA LEU A 274 14.07 -7.23 7.46
C LEU A 274 12.62 -7.00 7.05
N LEU A 275 12.40 -6.67 5.78
CA LEU A 275 11.06 -6.36 5.25
C LEU A 275 10.38 -7.62 4.73
N SER A 276 9.21 -7.94 5.29
CA SER A 276 8.28 -8.93 4.78
C SER A 276 6.88 -8.70 5.38
N LEU A 277 5.88 -9.40 4.86
CA LEU A 277 4.53 -9.43 5.46
C LEU A 277 4.44 -10.35 6.69
N SER A 278 5.41 -11.27 6.85
CA SER A 278 5.47 -12.21 7.96
C SER A 278 6.87 -12.81 8.10
N THR A 279 7.75 -12.12 8.80
CA THR A 279 9.17 -12.50 8.91
C THR A 279 9.36 -13.83 9.63
N SER A 280 8.51 -14.15 10.60
CA SER A 280 8.52 -15.44 11.30
C SER A 280 8.16 -16.63 10.43
N ASP A 281 7.57 -16.42 9.25
CA ASP A 281 7.27 -17.47 8.27
C ASP A 281 8.38 -17.62 7.19
N TYR A 282 9.51 -16.92 7.34
CA TYR A 282 10.64 -17.08 6.42
C TYR A 282 11.29 -18.46 6.63
N PRO A 283 11.37 -19.33 5.60
CA PRO A 283 11.68 -20.76 5.79
C PRO A 283 13.06 -21.06 6.40
N LYS A 284 14.04 -20.16 6.15
CA LYS A 284 15.43 -20.31 6.62
C LYS A 284 15.79 -19.25 7.64
N PHE A 285 14.86 -18.93 8.57
CA PHE A 285 15.02 -17.82 9.50
C PHE A 285 16.26 -17.96 10.40
N GLU A 286 16.52 -19.16 10.94
CA GLU A 286 17.68 -19.41 11.82
C GLU A 286 19.02 -19.26 11.07
N GLU A 287 19.10 -19.82 9.85
CA GLU A 287 20.26 -19.70 8.98
C GLU A 287 20.52 -18.22 8.64
N LEU A 288 19.47 -17.47 8.28
CA LEU A 288 19.56 -16.04 8.01
C LEU A 288 20.09 -15.26 9.23
N MET A 289 19.53 -15.53 10.42
CA MET A 289 19.94 -14.83 11.63
C MET A 289 21.39 -15.14 12.04
N ALA A 290 21.85 -16.37 11.79
CA ALA A 290 23.24 -16.75 12.02
C ALA A 290 24.20 -15.98 11.09
N GLN A 291 23.89 -15.92 9.79
CA GLN A 291 24.68 -15.20 8.80
C GLN A 291 24.68 -13.68 9.05
N LEU A 292 23.52 -13.10 9.41
CA LEU A 292 23.45 -11.68 9.75
C LEU A 292 24.29 -11.35 10.99
N ARG A 293 24.28 -12.18 12.04
CA ARG A 293 25.15 -11.97 13.21
C ARG A 293 26.62 -12.03 12.83
N GLU A 294 27.04 -13.04 12.07
CA GLU A 294 28.44 -13.17 11.63
C GLU A 294 28.91 -11.92 10.86
N ASN A 295 28.07 -11.39 9.97
CA ASN A 295 28.45 -10.28 9.10
C ASN A 295 28.29 -8.89 9.75
N LEU A 296 27.32 -8.68 10.65
CA LEU A 296 26.93 -7.37 11.15
C LEU A 296 27.44 -7.07 12.55
N THR A 297 27.64 -8.10 13.41
CA THR A 297 28.18 -7.88 14.77
C THR A 297 29.55 -7.17 14.77
N PRO A 298 30.50 -7.52 13.88
CA PRO A 298 31.78 -6.81 13.81
C PRO A 298 31.66 -5.34 13.40
N LEU A 299 30.53 -4.95 12.80
CA LEU A 299 30.23 -3.58 12.36
C LEU A 299 29.38 -2.80 13.38
N ASN A 300 29.02 -3.39 14.52
CA ASN A 300 28.07 -2.84 15.49
C ASN A 300 26.70 -2.46 14.89
N VAL A 301 26.24 -3.24 13.88
CA VAL A 301 24.96 -3.02 13.21
C VAL A 301 23.89 -3.90 13.85
N SER A 302 22.78 -3.30 14.24
CA SER A 302 21.62 -4.00 14.81
C SER A 302 20.67 -4.52 13.72
N VAL A 303 19.96 -5.62 14.01
CA VAL A 303 18.94 -6.20 13.11
C VAL A 303 17.55 -6.02 13.71
N SER A 304 16.66 -5.37 12.96
CA SER A 304 15.26 -5.15 13.31
C SER A 304 14.34 -6.07 12.53
N VAL A 305 13.39 -6.70 13.21
CA VAL A 305 12.40 -7.62 12.65
C VAL A 305 11.00 -7.08 12.93
N PRO A 306 10.48 -6.20 12.06
CA PRO A 306 9.25 -5.43 12.36
C PRO A 306 7.97 -6.24 12.24
N SER A 307 7.94 -7.32 11.42
CA SER A 307 6.72 -8.04 11.06
C SER A 307 6.73 -9.47 11.60
N LEU A 308 6.46 -9.61 12.89
CA LEU A 308 6.36 -10.91 13.54
C LEU A 308 4.90 -11.38 13.58
N ARG A 309 4.67 -12.56 13.01
CA ARG A 309 3.40 -13.27 13.17
C ARG A 309 3.44 -14.08 14.45
N VAL A 310 2.35 -14.06 15.19
CA VAL A 310 2.17 -14.97 16.32
C VAL A 310 1.95 -16.39 15.79
N ASN A 311 2.95 -17.23 15.94
CA ASN A 311 2.91 -18.66 15.64
C ASN A 311 3.75 -19.41 16.69
N HIS A 312 3.84 -20.72 16.59
CA HIS A 312 4.65 -21.54 17.51
C HIS A 312 6.15 -21.18 17.49
N GLN A 313 6.64 -20.60 16.39
CA GLN A 313 8.04 -20.18 16.23
C GLN A 313 8.34 -18.83 16.89
N LEU A 314 7.32 -18.06 17.31
CA LEU A 314 7.55 -16.73 17.89
C LEU A 314 8.49 -16.77 19.09
N CYS A 315 8.38 -17.80 19.95
CA CYS A 315 9.26 -17.95 21.11
C CYS A 315 10.72 -18.17 20.70
N GLU A 316 10.98 -18.98 19.68
CA GLU A 316 12.31 -19.26 19.14
C GLU A 316 12.90 -18.01 18.49
N VAL A 317 12.09 -17.32 17.70
CA VAL A 317 12.48 -16.02 17.10
C VAL A 317 12.85 -15.00 18.18
N MET A 318 12.06 -14.90 19.26
CA MET A 318 12.35 -13.98 20.38
C MET A 318 13.66 -14.28 21.09
N GLN A 319 14.02 -15.55 21.25
CA GLN A 319 15.31 -15.94 21.85
C GLN A 319 16.51 -15.56 20.98
N GLN A 320 16.31 -15.47 19.66
CA GLN A 320 17.35 -15.09 18.71
C GLN A 320 17.52 -13.57 18.54
N LEU A 321 16.51 -12.79 18.92
CA LEU A 321 16.50 -11.33 18.86
C LEU A 321 17.05 -10.67 20.14
N THR A 322 18.12 -11.20 20.72
CA THR A 322 18.82 -10.53 21.84
C THR A 322 19.45 -9.24 21.32
N THR A 323 18.82 -8.11 21.60
CA THR A 323 19.30 -6.80 21.19
C THR A 323 19.66 -5.96 22.42
N GLU A 324 20.80 -5.31 22.37
CA GLU A 324 21.20 -4.31 23.37
C GLU A 324 20.26 -3.09 23.39
N ARG A 325 19.51 -2.86 22.28
CA ARG A 325 18.47 -1.83 22.17
C ARG A 325 17.10 -2.49 22.30
N THR A 326 16.40 -2.23 23.40
CA THR A 326 15.02 -2.68 23.64
C THR A 326 14.06 -1.97 22.67
N SER A 327 13.80 -2.58 21.53
CA SER A 327 12.70 -2.18 20.63
C SER A 327 11.36 -2.69 21.16
N GLY A 328 10.26 -2.02 20.83
CA GLY A 328 8.92 -2.52 21.18
C GLY A 328 8.54 -3.71 20.31
N LEU A 329 7.88 -4.72 20.89
CA LEU A 329 7.29 -5.82 20.16
C LEU A 329 5.98 -5.37 19.50
N THR A 330 5.81 -5.66 18.20
CA THR A 330 4.57 -5.41 17.47
C THR A 330 3.94 -6.73 17.03
N LEU A 331 2.69 -6.95 17.43
CA LEU A 331 1.92 -8.14 17.12
C LEU A 331 0.57 -7.77 16.50
N ALA A 332 0.10 -8.57 15.57
CA ALA A 332 -1.18 -8.36 14.89
C ALA A 332 -2.13 -9.55 15.11
N PRO A 333 -2.76 -9.69 16.27
CA PRO A 333 -3.76 -10.71 16.49
C PRO A 333 -5.03 -10.50 15.65
N GLU A 334 -5.35 -9.29 15.26
CA GLU A 334 -6.51 -8.78 14.52
C GLU A 334 -7.84 -8.88 15.28
N ALA A 335 -8.09 -9.98 15.99
CA ALA A 335 -9.23 -10.18 16.86
C ALA A 335 -8.78 -10.71 18.24
N ALA A 336 -9.56 -10.46 19.28
CA ALA A 336 -9.22 -10.85 20.65
C ALA A 336 -9.50 -12.32 20.96
N ARG A 337 -10.53 -12.89 20.34
CA ARG A 337 -11.00 -14.26 20.62
C ARG A 337 -10.50 -15.24 19.57
N ASP A 338 -10.14 -16.44 20.01
CA ASP A 338 -9.63 -17.50 19.13
C ASP A 338 -10.65 -17.91 18.06
N GLU A 339 -11.94 -17.89 18.40
CA GLU A 339 -13.01 -18.21 17.46
C GLU A 339 -13.06 -17.19 16.32
N MET A 340 -13.05 -15.90 16.62
CA MET A 340 -13.03 -14.86 15.59
C MET A 340 -11.76 -14.95 14.75
N ARG A 341 -10.60 -15.23 15.34
CA ARG A 341 -9.35 -15.45 14.58
C ARG A 341 -9.46 -16.61 13.61
N ARG A 342 -10.10 -17.71 14.00
CA ARG A 342 -10.37 -18.83 13.07
C ARG A 342 -11.29 -18.40 11.92
N ARG A 343 -12.33 -17.60 12.20
CA ARG A 343 -13.26 -17.08 11.17
C ARG A 343 -12.56 -16.19 10.16
N ILE A 344 -11.70 -15.30 10.61
CA ILE A 344 -10.92 -14.41 9.72
C ILE A 344 -9.77 -15.12 8.99
N GLY A 345 -9.56 -16.41 9.21
CA GLY A 345 -8.49 -17.18 8.57
C GLY A 345 -7.09 -16.95 9.17
N LYS A 346 -7.01 -16.52 10.43
CA LYS A 346 -5.77 -16.30 11.19
C LYS A 346 -5.73 -17.19 12.44
N PRO A 347 -5.46 -18.50 12.31
CA PRO A 347 -5.62 -19.50 13.39
C PRO A 347 -4.47 -19.41 14.41
N ILE A 348 -4.40 -18.31 15.15
CA ILE A 348 -3.53 -18.14 16.32
C ILE A 348 -4.36 -18.16 17.59
N THR A 349 -3.82 -18.73 18.67
CA THR A 349 -4.51 -18.83 19.96
C THR A 349 -4.01 -17.79 20.96
N ASN A 350 -4.83 -17.49 21.96
CA ASN A 350 -4.42 -16.65 23.08
C ASN A 350 -3.24 -17.27 23.84
N GLU A 351 -3.17 -18.60 23.92
CA GLU A 351 -2.04 -19.31 24.52
C GLU A 351 -0.72 -19.01 23.80
N HIS A 352 -0.69 -19.14 22.47
CA HIS A 352 0.49 -18.79 21.66
C HIS A 352 0.87 -17.32 21.81
N LEU A 353 -0.13 -16.43 21.85
CA LEU A 353 0.10 -14.99 22.00
C LEU A 353 0.72 -14.68 23.37
N LEU A 354 0.17 -15.26 24.44
CA LEU A 354 0.68 -15.05 25.80
C LEU A 354 2.07 -15.63 25.98
N ALA A 355 2.33 -16.85 25.46
CA ALA A 355 3.67 -17.46 25.49
C ALA A 355 4.71 -16.60 24.74
N GLY A 356 4.34 -16.07 23.55
CA GLY A 356 5.21 -15.16 22.81
C GLY A 356 5.49 -13.85 23.56
N CYS A 357 4.49 -13.27 24.21
CA CYS A 357 4.66 -12.08 25.05
C CYS A 357 5.52 -12.37 26.29
N GLU A 358 5.34 -13.53 26.93
CA GLU A 358 6.15 -13.97 28.07
C GLU A 358 7.62 -14.10 27.68
N SER A 359 7.89 -14.79 26.56
CA SER A 359 9.26 -14.89 26.01
C SER A 359 9.84 -13.52 25.70
N ALA A 360 9.09 -12.62 25.06
CA ALA A 360 9.56 -11.27 24.77
C ALA A 360 9.89 -10.47 26.04
N PHE A 361 9.02 -10.48 27.04
CA PHE A 361 9.28 -9.79 28.32
C PHE A 361 10.50 -10.35 29.05
N THR A 362 10.71 -11.67 29.02
CA THR A 362 11.89 -12.31 29.60
C THR A 362 13.17 -11.93 28.88
N ASN A 363 13.09 -11.69 27.55
CA ASN A 363 14.23 -11.25 26.72
C ASN A 363 14.41 -9.72 26.66
N GLY A 364 13.82 -8.97 27.58
CA GLY A 364 14.12 -7.55 27.74
C GLY A 364 13.14 -6.59 27.07
N PHE A 365 12.14 -7.04 26.34
CA PHE A 365 11.11 -6.17 25.80
C PHE A 365 10.19 -5.66 26.91
N ASN A 366 9.90 -4.36 26.93
CA ASN A 366 9.03 -3.74 27.93
C ASN A 366 7.82 -3.01 27.32
N ARG A 367 7.68 -3.10 26.00
CA ARG A 367 6.60 -2.47 25.24
C ARG A 367 6.02 -3.44 24.22
N VAL A 368 4.69 -3.59 24.22
CA VAL A 368 3.95 -4.41 23.26
C VAL A 368 2.89 -3.54 22.59
N LYS A 369 2.91 -3.51 21.26
CA LYS A 369 1.90 -2.87 20.43
C LYS A 369 1.10 -3.94 19.71
N MET A 370 -0.21 -3.93 19.87
CA MET A 370 -1.10 -4.92 19.26
C MET A 370 -2.03 -4.24 18.26
N TYR A 371 -2.16 -4.85 17.10
CA TYR A 371 -3.12 -4.43 16.09
C TYR A 371 -4.36 -5.32 16.12
N PHE A 372 -5.51 -4.67 16.21
CA PHE A 372 -6.82 -5.26 16.13
C PHE A 372 -7.65 -4.58 15.04
N MET A 373 -8.74 -5.20 14.67
CA MET A 373 -9.77 -4.65 13.81
C MET A 373 -11.13 -4.87 14.47
N CYS A 374 -12.07 -3.96 14.23
CA CYS A 374 -13.49 -4.11 14.58
C CYS A 374 -14.36 -3.95 13.33
N GLY A 375 -15.60 -4.46 13.38
CA GLY A 375 -16.52 -4.46 12.25
C GLY A 375 -16.45 -5.72 11.38
N PHE A 376 -15.87 -6.79 11.89
CA PHE A 376 -15.89 -8.09 11.20
C PHE A 376 -17.29 -8.67 11.08
N PRO A 377 -17.57 -9.48 10.04
CA PRO A 377 -18.83 -10.22 9.95
C PRO A 377 -19.07 -11.06 11.20
N GLU A 378 -20.31 -11.03 11.70
CA GLU A 378 -20.74 -11.78 12.89
C GLU A 378 -19.95 -11.45 14.18
N GLU A 379 -19.29 -10.29 14.23
CA GLU A 379 -18.62 -9.80 15.43
C GLU A 379 -19.64 -9.47 16.52
N THR A 380 -19.32 -9.80 17.75
CA THR A 380 -20.16 -9.59 18.92
C THR A 380 -19.53 -8.58 19.88
N ASN A 381 -20.32 -8.11 20.85
CA ASN A 381 -19.78 -7.23 21.90
C ASN A 381 -18.66 -7.91 22.69
N ASP A 382 -18.72 -9.23 22.89
CA ASP A 382 -17.66 -9.99 23.56
C ASP A 382 -16.33 -9.96 22.79
N ASP A 383 -16.37 -9.85 21.45
CA ASP A 383 -15.18 -9.75 20.62
C ASP A 383 -14.53 -8.35 20.79
N ILE A 384 -15.35 -7.29 20.85
CA ILE A 384 -14.90 -5.91 21.11
C ILE A 384 -14.31 -5.79 22.52
N ASP A 385 -15.06 -6.28 23.51
CA ASP A 385 -14.65 -6.26 24.92
C ASP A 385 -13.33 -7.00 25.15
N GLY A 386 -13.21 -8.16 24.50
CA GLY A 386 -12.02 -9.00 24.56
C GLY A 386 -10.73 -8.28 24.11
N ILE A 387 -10.81 -7.24 23.28
CA ILE A 387 -9.63 -6.48 22.83
C ILE A 387 -8.89 -5.86 24.02
N ILE A 388 -9.62 -5.15 24.89
CA ILE A 388 -9.02 -4.50 26.06
C ILE A 388 -8.68 -5.51 27.14
N GLU A 389 -9.50 -6.56 27.30
CA GLU A 389 -9.23 -7.66 28.26
C GLU A 389 -7.94 -8.40 27.94
N LEU A 390 -7.70 -8.74 26.66
CA LEU A 390 -6.47 -9.37 26.21
C LEU A 390 -5.26 -8.45 26.42
N ALA A 391 -5.37 -7.18 26.07
CA ALA A 391 -4.34 -6.18 26.29
C ALA A 391 -4.00 -6.03 27.78
N HIS A 392 -5.01 -6.02 28.65
CA HIS A 392 -4.85 -5.95 30.10
C HIS A 392 -4.19 -7.22 30.64
N THR A 393 -4.56 -8.40 30.14
CA THR A 393 -3.93 -9.67 30.53
C THR A 393 -2.43 -9.67 30.20
N ILE A 394 -2.05 -9.21 29.00
CA ILE A 394 -0.65 -9.07 28.60
C ILE A 394 0.09 -8.03 29.48
N SER A 395 -0.56 -6.94 29.84
CA SER A 395 0.02 -5.92 30.73
C SER A 395 0.29 -6.51 32.14
N ARG A 396 -0.63 -7.32 32.65
CA ARG A 396 -0.45 -8.01 33.95
C ARG A 396 0.68 -9.05 33.88
N LEU A 397 0.80 -9.80 32.80
CA LEU A 397 1.90 -10.74 32.56
C LEU A 397 3.25 -10.01 32.57
N GLY A 398 3.36 -8.92 31.82
CA GLY A 398 4.59 -8.12 31.80
C GLY A 398 4.94 -7.53 33.16
N ARG A 399 3.95 -7.06 33.93
CA ARG A 399 4.17 -6.57 35.31
C ARG A 399 4.69 -7.68 36.23
N LYS A 400 4.20 -8.91 36.08
CA LYS A 400 4.66 -10.06 36.90
C LYS A 400 6.13 -10.37 36.62
N ILE A 401 6.59 -10.26 35.38
CA ILE A 401 7.96 -10.58 34.97
C ILE A 401 8.92 -9.44 35.35
N TRP A 402 8.54 -8.19 35.09
CA TRP A 402 9.40 -7.02 35.28
C TRP A 402 9.36 -6.40 36.69
N GLY A 403 8.37 -6.77 37.51
CA GLY A 403 8.12 -6.13 38.81
C GLY A 403 7.62 -4.67 38.74
N LYS A 404 7.43 -4.14 37.53
CA LYS A 404 6.94 -2.78 37.22
C LYS A 404 6.01 -2.77 36.00
N SER A 405 5.32 -1.67 35.77
CA SER A 405 4.42 -1.53 34.63
C SER A 405 5.16 -1.63 33.30
N VAL A 406 4.59 -2.37 32.35
CA VAL A 406 5.00 -2.43 30.96
C VAL A 406 4.00 -1.66 30.10
N THR A 407 4.46 -1.13 28.96
CA THR A 407 3.58 -0.39 28.04
C THR A 407 2.89 -1.36 27.10
N VAL A 408 1.55 -1.44 27.16
CA VAL A 408 0.74 -2.18 26.19
C VAL A 408 -0.17 -1.19 25.47
N ILE A 409 -0.16 -1.24 24.13
CA ILE A 409 -0.95 -0.37 23.27
C ILE A 409 -1.85 -1.24 22.41
N ALA A 410 -3.16 -1.02 22.49
CA ALA A 410 -4.14 -1.58 21.57
C ALA A 410 -4.41 -0.57 20.44
N ASN A 411 -4.06 -0.93 19.20
CA ASN A 411 -4.43 -0.19 18.00
C ASN A 411 -5.59 -0.90 17.33
N VAL A 412 -6.71 -0.22 17.13
CA VAL A 412 -7.91 -0.79 16.53
C VAL A 412 -8.19 -0.08 15.20
N SER A 413 -8.24 -0.84 14.11
CA SER A 413 -8.64 -0.37 12.79
C SER A 413 -10.08 -0.74 12.51
N ASN A 414 -10.76 0.02 11.66
CA ASN A 414 -12.07 -0.33 11.15
C ASN A 414 -11.90 -1.32 9.98
N PHE A 415 -12.69 -2.40 9.96
CA PHE A 415 -12.66 -3.36 8.87
C PHE A 415 -13.26 -2.74 7.60
N VAL A 416 -12.46 -2.71 6.55
CA VAL A 416 -12.85 -2.30 5.20
C VAL A 416 -12.73 -3.51 4.27
N PRO A 417 -13.83 -3.98 3.66
CA PRO A 417 -13.77 -5.04 2.65
C PRO A 417 -12.99 -4.57 1.43
N LYS A 418 -11.91 -5.26 1.10
CA LYS A 418 -11.02 -4.90 -0.02
C LYS A 418 -11.24 -5.77 -1.25
N PRO A 419 -11.09 -5.21 -2.47
CA PRO A 419 -11.10 -5.96 -3.72
C PRO A 419 -10.16 -7.18 -3.69
N HIS A 420 -10.52 -8.23 -4.42
CA HIS A 420 -9.79 -9.49 -4.58
C HIS A 420 -9.62 -10.34 -3.30
N THR A 421 -10.11 -9.88 -2.16
CA THR A 421 -10.07 -10.68 -0.93
C THR A 421 -11.26 -11.65 -0.86
N PRO A 422 -11.17 -12.75 -0.10
CA PRO A 422 -12.33 -13.62 0.13
C PRO A 422 -13.57 -12.89 0.68
N TRP A 423 -13.39 -11.70 1.25
CA TRP A 423 -14.47 -10.88 1.81
C TRP A 423 -14.81 -9.63 0.98
N GLU A 424 -14.38 -9.58 -0.26
CA GLU A 424 -14.60 -8.44 -1.16
C GLU A 424 -16.08 -8.11 -1.41
N ARG A 425 -16.97 -9.12 -1.30
CA ARG A 425 -18.41 -8.95 -1.53
C ARG A 425 -19.18 -8.46 -0.31
N LEU A 426 -18.56 -8.43 0.86
CA LEU A 426 -19.19 -7.94 2.08
C LEU A 426 -19.34 -6.42 2.06
N GLY A 427 -20.39 -5.93 2.73
CA GLY A 427 -20.47 -4.51 3.07
C GLY A 427 -19.66 -4.20 4.33
N MET A 428 -19.17 -2.97 4.44
CA MET A 428 -18.61 -2.44 5.68
C MET A 428 -19.72 -2.27 6.71
N ALA A 429 -19.44 -2.48 7.99
CA ALA A 429 -20.39 -2.24 9.07
C ALA A 429 -20.86 -0.77 9.07
N THR A 430 -22.01 -0.50 9.67
CA THR A 430 -22.59 0.85 9.70
C THR A 430 -21.78 1.80 10.57
N GLN A 431 -21.90 3.10 10.30
CA GLN A 431 -21.30 4.14 11.11
C GLN A 431 -21.70 4.02 12.59
N GLY A 432 -22.99 3.76 12.88
CA GLY A 432 -23.48 3.56 14.25
C GLY A 432 -22.82 2.39 14.98
N TYR A 433 -22.53 1.30 14.25
CA TYR A 433 -21.77 0.18 14.82
C TYR A 433 -20.38 0.62 15.30
N PHE A 434 -19.62 1.28 14.44
CA PHE A 434 -18.25 1.70 14.79
C PHE A 434 -18.22 2.73 15.92
N LEU A 435 -19.15 3.69 15.94
CA LEU A 435 -19.24 4.66 17.03
C LEU A 435 -19.47 3.96 18.37
N ASN A 436 -20.41 3.00 18.43
CA ASN A 436 -20.67 2.22 19.62
C ASN A 436 -19.45 1.36 20.05
N ALA A 437 -18.78 0.70 19.09
CA ALA A 437 -17.58 -0.08 19.36
C ALA A 437 -16.43 0.79 19.90
N HIS A 438 -16.20 1.94 19.29
CA HIS A 438 -15.16 2.89 19.76
C HIS A 438 -15.45 3.43 21.15
N ASP A 439 -16.72 3.71 21.48
CA ASP A 439 -17.09 4.23 22.80
C ASP A 439 -16.93 3.16 23.88
N GLU A 440 -17.29 1.90 23.61
CA GLU A 440 -17.05 0.80 24.53
C GLU A 440 -15.55 0.56 24.76
N LEU A 441 -14.76 0.55 23.69
CA LEU A 441 -13.29 0.45 23.78
C LEU A 441 -12.68 1.58 24.63
N LYS A 442 -13.14 2.83 24.45
CA LYS A 442 -12.68 3.97 25.25
C LYS A 442 -13.03 3.82 26.72
N LEU A 443 -14.27 3.39 27.01
CA LEU A 443 -14.73 3.19 28.38
C LEU A 443 -13.89 2.15 29.12
N ARG A 444 -13.63 0.99 28.49
CA ARG A 444 -12.83 -0.09 29.05
C ARG A 444 -11.34 0.26 29.16
N SER A 445 -10.80 0.95 28.16
CA SER A 445 -9.41 1.47 28.17
C SER A 445 -9.17 2.37 29.39
N LYS A 446 -10.07 3.30 29.67
CA LYS A 446 -10.01 4.16 30.88
C LYS A 446 -10.01 3.38 32.18
N ARG A 447 -10.81 2.30 32.28
CA ARG A 447 -10.92 1.47 33.49
C ARG A 447 -9.67 0.61 33.72
N THR A 448 -9.00 0.16 32.65
CA THR A 448 -7.85 -0.75 32.75
C THR A 448 -6.51 -0.05 32.65
N GLY A 449 -6.47 1.20 32.23
CA GLY A 449 -5.24 1.97 31.97
C GLY A 449 -4.45 1.50 30.73
N ILE A 450 -5.09 0.75 29.83
CA ILE A 450 -4.49 0.34 28.56
C ILE A 450 -4.49 1.53 27.59
N ALA A 451 -3.36 1.78 26.94
CA ALA A 451 -3.29 2.79 25.89
C ALA A 451 -4.07 2.32 24.65
N LEU A 452 -5.10 3.07 24.25
CA LEU A 452 -5.93 2.81 23.08
C LEU A 452 -5.61 3.81 21.98
N LYS A 453 -5.44 3.31 20.76
CA LYS A 453 -5.47 4.07 19.52
C LYS A 453 -6.49 3.44 18.58
N TYR A 454 -7.21 4.23 17.83
CA TYR A 454 -8.13 3.72 16.81
C TYR A 454 -8.09 4.61 15.58
N HIS A 455 -8.44 4.02 14.43
CA HIS A 455 -8.50 4.75 13.17
C HIS A 455 -9.75 5.63 13.15
N ASP A 456 -9.60 6.78 12.53
CA ASP A 456 -10.69 7.68 12.29
C ASP A 456 -11.76 7.02 11.40
N LEU A 457 -13.04 7.27 11.70
CA LEU A 457 -14.15 6.62 11.00
C LEU A 457 -14.41 7.24 9.62
N GLU A 458 -14.34 8.56 9.50
CA GLU A 458 -14.60 9.27 8.23
C GLU A 458 -13.56 8.86 7.17
N THR A 459 -12.29 8.82 7.56
CA THR A 459 -11.21 8.34 6.67
C THR A 459 -11.40 6.87 6.28
N SER A 460 -11.91 6.02 7.19
CA SER A 460 -12.17 4.61 6.88
C SER A 460 -13.37 4.42 5.95
N LEU A 461 -14.40 5.25 6.08
CA LEU A 461 -15.55 5.27 5.16
C LEU A 461 -15.14 5.77 3.77
N LEU A 462 -14.31 6.80 3.71
CA LEU A 462 -13.75 7.27 2.45
C LEU A 462 -12.85 6.21 1.78
N GLU A 463 -12.01 5.53 2.55
CA GLU A 463 -11.23 4.41 2.06
C GLU A 463 -12.12 3.32 1.44
N ALA A 464 -13.20 2.95 2.13
CA ALA A 464 -14.16 1.97 1.62
C ALA A 464 -14.84 2.42 0.32
N LEU A 465 -15.24 3.69 0.25
CA LEU A 465 -15.80 4.28 -0.95
C LEU A 465 -14.84 4.21 -2.13
N LEU A 466 -13.60 4.68 -1.94
CA LEU A 466 -12.60 4.77 -3.00
C LEU A 466 -12.10 3.39 -3.45
N CYS A 467 -11.92 2.42 -2.55
CA CYS A 467 -11.41 1.10 -2.94
C CYS A 467 -12.49 0.21 -3.60
N ARG A 468 -13.78 0.44 -3.34
CA ARG A 468 -14.89 -0.40 -3.83
C ARG A 468 -15.67 0.24 -4.98
N GLY A 469 -15.44 1.53 -5.24
CA GLY A 469 -16.15 2.28 -6.26
C GLY A 469 -15.69 2.01 -7.69
N ASP A 470 -16.39 2.60 -8.62
CA ASP A 470 -16.13 2.51 -10.05
C ASP A 470 -15.70 3.86 -10.64
N ARG A 471 -15.59 3.92 -11.98
CA ARG A 471 -15.13 5.13 -12.70
C ARG A 471 -15.98 6.38 -12.49
N ARG A 472 -17.22 6.25 -12.04
CA ARG A 472 -18.06 7.42 -11.67
C ARG A 472 -17.45 8.23 -10.55
N LEU A 473 -16.63 7.58 -9.68
CA LEU A 473 -15.89 8.27 -8.62
C LEU A 473 -14.82 9.24 -9.15
N GLY A 474 -14.38 9.12 -10.38
CA GLY A 474 -13.45 10.10 -10.98
C GLY A 474 -13.95 11.53 -10.83
N ARG A 475 -15.23 11.77 -11.12
CA ARG A 475 -15.87 13.10 -10.93
C ARG A 475 -15.88 13.53 -9.46
N THR A 476 -16.15 12.62 -8.54
CA THR A 476 -16.19 12.90 -7.10
C THR A 476 -14.81 13.25 -6.58
N ILE A 477 -13.78 12.47 -6.97
CA ILE A 477 -12.38 12.71 -6.62
C ILE A 477 -11.92 14.09 -7.15
N GLU A 478 -12.21 14.39 -8.40
CA GLU A 478 -11.88 15.69 -8.98
C GLU A 478 -12.61 16.83 -8.28
N ARG A 479 -13.90 16.65 -7.97
CA ARG A 479 -14.68 17.68 -7.28
C ARG A 479 -14.15 17.92 -5.86
N ALA A 480 -13.91 16.88 -5.07
CA ALA A 480 -13.30 17.00 -3.75
C ALA A 480 -11.94 17.73 -3.80
N TRP A 481 -11.11 17.36 -4.79
CA TRP A 481 -9.83 18.02 -5.04
C TRP A 481 -10.00 19.51 -5.37
N ARG A 482 -10.98 19.89 -6.22
CA ARG A 482 -11.28 21.29 -6.55
C ARG A 482 -11.82 22.08 -5.36
N LEU A 483 -12.52 21.43 -4.44
CA LEU A 483 -12.97 22.01 -3.17
C LEU A 483 -11.84 22.18 -2.14
N GLY A 484 -10.69 21.54 -2.37
CA GLY A 484 -9.50 21.72 -1.54
C GLY A 484 -9.05 20.47 -0.79
N ALA A 485 -9.63 19.29 -1.04
CA ALA A 485 -9.14 18.04 -0.48
C ALA A 485 -7.70 17.78 -0.91
N ARG A 486 -6.81 17.54 0.04
CA ARG A 486 -5.37 17.32 -0.13
C ARG A 486 -4.87 16.44 0.99
N LEU A 487 -3.90 15.57 0.70
CA LEU A 487 -3.21 14.78 1.72
C LEU A 487 -4.18 14.02 2.63
N ASP A 488 -5.26 13.45 2.06
CA ASP A 488 -6.39 12.85 2.80
C ASP A 488 -5.97 11.69 3.72
N SER A 489 -4.79 11.11 3.52
CA SER A 489 -4.20 10.10 4.41
C SER A 489 -3.61 10.67 5.70
N TRP A 490 -3.57 11.99 5.87
CA TRP A 490 -3.03 12.67 7.03
C TRP A 490 -4.14 13.36 7.81
N SER A 491 -4.34 12.98 9.06
CA SER A 491 -5.41 13.50 9.91
C SER A 491 -5.44 15.03 10.01
N ASP A 492 -4.26 15.67 9.98
CA ASP A 492 -4.15 17.13 10.09
C ASP A 492 -4.58 17.88 8.82
N TYR A 493 -4.68 17.17 7.68
CA TYR A 493 -5.05 17.74 6.38
C TYR A 493 -6.36 17.19 5.84
N PHE A 494 -6.89 16.13 6.43
CA PHE A 494 -8.13 15.53 5.99
C PHE A 494 -9.30 16.53 6.09
N ARG A 495 -10.01 16.69 4.97
CA ARG A 495 -11.14 17.62 4.81
C ARG A 495 -12.40 16.83 4.45
N GLY A 496 -13.07 16.27 5.48
CA GLY A 496 -14.33 15.53 5.31
C GLY A 496 -15.42 16.38 4.64
N ASP A 497 -15.49 17.67 4.98
CA ASP A 497 -16.42 18.63 4.38
C ASP A 497 -16.31 18.73 2.85
N CYS A 498 -15.10 18.71 2.30
CA CYS A 498 -14.88 18.71 0.85
C CYS A 498 -15.40 17.43 0.19
N TRP A 499 -15.24 16.29 0.87
CA TRP A 499 -15.73 15.01 0.38
C TRP A 499 -17.25 14.88 0.48
N GLU A 500 -17.87 15.34 1.58
CA GLU A 500 -19.32 15.37 1.73
C GLU A 500 -19.98 16.20 0.64
N GLU A 501 -19.48 17.42 0.36
CA GLU A 501 -19.98 18.28 -0.71
C GLU A 501 -19.80 17.62 -2.09
N ALA A 502 -18.62 17.05 -2.37
CA ALA A 502 -18.36 16.39 -3.65
C ALA A 502 -19.27 15.18 -3.88
N ILE A 503 -19.51 14.36 -2.86
CA ILE A 503 -20.42 13.20 -2.91
C ILE A 503 -21.85 13.66 -3.20
N ALA A 504 -22.32 14.70 -2.50
CA ALA A 504 -23.67 15.23 -2.68
C ALA A 504 -23.88 15.78 -4.11
N GLU A 505 -22.88 16.48 -4.67
CA GLU A 505 -22.97 17.05 -6.01
C GLU A 505 -22.86 16.03 -7.15
N THR A 506 -22.21 14.91 -6.91
CA THR A 506 -21.97 13.86 -7.95
C THR A 506 -22.95 12.70 -7.86
N ASP A 507 -23.92 12.76 -6.94
CA ASP A 507 -25.00 11.78 -6.75
C ASP A 507 -24.47 10.33 -6.55
N VAL A 508 -23.40 10.19 -5.79
CA VAL A 508 -22.80 8.89 -5.50
C VAL A 508 -23.58 8.17 -4.41
N ASN A 509 -24.04 6.97 -4.68
CA ASN A 509 -24.72 6.12 -3.69
C ASN A 509 -23.71 5.46 -2.74
N VAL A 510 -23.28 6.20 -1.73
CA VAL A 510 -22.33 5.74 -0.70
C VAL A 510 -22.85 4.47 0.00
N ASN A 511 -24.14 4.41 0.32
CA ASN A 511 -24.71 3.24 1.00
C ASN A 511 -24.54 1.97 0.19
N GLN A 512 -24.82 2.03 -1.12
CA GLN A 512 -24.66 0.90 -2.02
C GLN A 512 -23.20 0.44 -2.14
N ILE A 513 -22.26 1.38 -2.27
CA ILE A 513 -20.84 1.07 -2.47
C ILE A 513 -20.20 0.57 -1.18
N VAL A 514 -20.46 1.23 -0.05
CA VAL A 514 -19.76 1.00 1.21
C VAL A 514 -20.43 -0.08 2.05
N HIS A 515 -21.74 0.01 2.26
CA HIS A 515 -22.44 -0.77 3.28
C HIS A 515 -23.20 -1.97 2.77
N GLU A 516 -23.58 -1.99 1.49
CA GLU A 516 -24.30 -3.14 0.94
C GLU A 516 -23.35 -4.26 0.52
N ALA A 517 -23.75 -5.49 0.84
CA ALA A 517 -23.10 -6.66 0.29
C ALA A 517 -23.43 -6.81 -1.21
N VAL A 518 -22.47 -7.27 -1.98
CA VAL A 518 -22.66 -7.60 -3.40
C VAL A 518 -23.13 -9.05 -3.49
N PRO A 519 -24.26 -9.33 -4.18
CA PRO A 519 -24.75 -10.71 -4.35
C PRO A 519 -23.69 -11.61 -5.02
N ASP A 520 -23.68 -12.89 -4.68
CA ASP A 520 -22.70 -13.85 -5.20
C ASP A 520 -22.74 -14.01 -6.72
N ASN A 521 -23.92 -13.82 -7.33
CA ASN A 521 -24.13 -13.89 -8.77
C ASN A 521 -23.88 -12.56 -9.52
N ALA A 522 -23.61 -11.47 -8.82
CA ALA A 522 -23.28 -10.18 -9.43
C ALA A 522 -21.80 -10.12 -9.79
N GLU A 523 -21.48 -9.47 -10.90
CA GLU A 523 -20.10 -9.16 -11.28
C GLU A 523 -19.52 -8.03 -10.43
N LEU A 524 -18.21 -8.03 -10.24
CA LEU A 524 -17.50 -6.96 -9.54
C LEU A 524 -16.69 -6.13 -10.55
N VAL A 525 -16.64 -4.83 -10.33
CA VAL A 525 -16.00 -3.89 -11.25
C VAL A 525 -14.50 -4.13 -11.42
N TRP A 526 -13.84 -4.73 -10.44
CA TRP A 526 -12.40 -5.06 -10.51
C TRP A 526 -12.09 -6.47 -11.02
N GLU A 527 -13.09 -7.32 -11.34
CA GLU A 527 -12.87 -8.71 -11.77
C GLU A 527 -12.15 -8.87 -13.12
N TYR A 528 -12.01 -7.80 -13.89
CA TYR A 528 -11.19 -7.86 -15.11
C TYR A 528 -9.68 -7.79 -14.81
N VAL A 529 -9.28 -7.48 -13.60
CA VAL A 529 -7.92 -7.65 -13.07
C VAL A 529 -7.91 -8.93 -12.21
N ARG A 530 -7.01 -9.86 -12.43
CA ARG A 530 -6.99 -11.14 -11.71
C ARG A 530 -5.59 -11.43 -11.15
N PHE A 531 -5.52 -11.77 -9.84
CA PHE A 531 -4.29 -12.11 -9.12
C PHE A 531 -4.16 -13.60 -8.86
#